data_1c560507d1d64f5b0959d9f05bcffdba
#
_entry.id   1c560507d1d64f5b0959d9f05bcffdba
#
_cell.length_a   1.000
_cell.length_b   1.000
_cell.length_c   1.000
_cell.angle_alpha   90.00
_cell.angle_beta   90.00
_cell.angle_gamma   90.00
#
_symmetry.space_group_name_H-M   'P 1'
#
loop_
_entity.id
_entity.type
_entity.pdbx_description
1 polymer ?
#
loop_
_entity_poly.entity_id
_entity_poly.type
_entity_poly.pdbx_seq_one_letter_code
_entity_poly.pdbx_strand_id
1 'polypeptide(L)'
;MIYLYLFGTCFHFIYVFIIIGNIIMRKILLVFGTRPEAIKMAPLVKEFQKHLCEFETIVCVTGQHREMLDQVLKIFDITPDYDLNIMQAGQDLYDVTARVLMGMREVLNEVGPEIVFVHGDTTTSMVVSLAAYYKRIAVAHVEAGLRTFDIYNPWPEELNRQITGRVAAYHFAPTELSKQNLILEGINEDKIFVTGNTVIDALHIVTNRIKSDIKIESNLIDLLKIKGYDPLRTSIGRKLVLITGHRRENFGAGFVNICRAIKQLAQMYLDVDFVYPMHLNPNVRKPIHDIFAGEKLSNVFFIEPLEYLSFVFLMEKATIVLTDSGGIQEEAPGFGKPVLVMRETTERPEALKAGTVKLVGTDYDKIIKEVSKLLDDQEYYNSMSKAVNPYGDGNACFRIINTFMS
;
A
#
# COMPACT_ATOMS: atom_id res chain seq x y z
N MET A 1 -22.45 -48.85 41.54
CA MET A 1 -21.82 -48.77 40.24
C MET A 1 -22.07 -47.38 39.57
N ILE A 2 -22.23 -46.30 40.35
CA ILE A 2 -22.49 -44.91 39.85
C ILE A 2 -21.37 -43.95 40.27
N TYR A 3 -20.46 -44.37 41.19
CA TYR A 3 -19.39 -43.49 41.71
C TYR A 3 -18.07 -43.51 40.93
N LEU A 4 -17.90 -44.37 39.93
CA LEU A 4 -16.66 -44.46 39.12
C LEU A 4 -16.64 -43.65 37.82
N TYR A 5 -17.79 -43.05 37.41
CA TYR A 5 -17.85 -42.27 36.18
C TYR A 5 -17.58 -40.76 36.35
N LEU A 6 -17.64 -40.25 37.58
CA LEU A 6 -17.42 -38.82 37.86
C LEU A 6 -15.95 -38.44 38.06
N PHE A 7 -15.08 -39.41 38.34
CA PHE A 7 -13.64 -39.13 38.51
C PHE A 7 -12.87 -39.08 37.19
N GLY A 8 -13.33 -39.78 36.14
CA GLY A 8 -12.67 -39.80 34.83
C GLY A 8 -12.82 -38.51 34.04
N THR A 9 -13.97 -37.85 34.16
CA THR A 9 -14.24 -36.59 33.43
C THR A 9 -13.55 -35.38 34.07
N CYS A 10 -13.36 -35.35 35.38
CA CYS A 10 -12.62 -34.27 36.06
C CYS A 10 -11.12 -34.30 35.72
N PHE A 11 -10.50 -35.49 35.61
CA PHE A 11 -9.08 -35.61 35.24
C PHE A 11 -8.83 -35.21 33.76
N HIS A 12 -9.76 -35.50 32.84
CA HIS A 12 -9.65 -35.10 31.44
C HIS A 12 -9.81 -33.57 31.29
N PHE A 13 -10.73 -32.96 32.05
CA PHE A 13 -10.90 -31.50 32.03
C PHE A 13 -9.71 -30.78 32.67
N ILE A 14 -9.13 -31.33 33.75
CA ILE A 14 -7.94 -30.76 34.39
C ILE A 14 -6.71 -30.95 33.50
N TYR A 15 -6.56 -32.07 32.77
CA TYR A 15 -5.46 -32.28 31.82
C TYR A 15 -5.60 -31.37 30.58
N VAL A 16 -6.83 -31.15 30.09
CA VAL A 16 -7.09 -30.22 29.00
C VAL A 16 -6.86 -28.75 29.44
N PHE A 17 -7.23 -28.40 30.69
CA PHE A 17 -6.96 -27.08 31.26
C PHE A 17 -5.46 -26.85 31.53
N ILE A 18 -4.70 -27.89 31.94
CA ILE A 18 -3.24 -27.78 32.13
C ILE A 18 -2.49 -27.71 30.82
N ILE A 19 -2.98 -28.34 29.72
CA ILE A 19 -2.38 -28.25 28.40
C ILE A 19 -2.73 -26.89 27.76
N ILE A 20 -3.93 -26.35 27.94
CA ILE A 20 -4.32 -25.01 27.46
C ILE A 20 -3.67 -23.89 28.29
N GLY A 21 -3.37 -24.16 29.58
CA GLY A 21 -2.77 -23.18 30.50
C GLY A 21 -1.29 -22.84 30.28
N ASN A 22 -0.62 -23.49 29.28
CA ASN A 22 0.79 -23.23 29.00
C ASN A 22 1.07 -22.76 27.55
N ILE A 23 0.04 -22.43 26.79
CA ILE A 23 0.28 -21.71 25.53
C ILE A 23 0.51 -20.24 25.89
N ILE A 24 1.77 -19.88 26.09
CA ILE A 24 2.16 -18.47 26.23
C ILE A 24 1.98 -17.84 24.86
N MET A 25 0.88 -17.09 24.67
CA MET A 25 0.67 -16.31 23.45
C MET A 25 1.80 -15.29 23.30
N ARG A 26 2.38 -15.23 22.11
CA ARG A 26 3.42 -14.25 21.79
C ARG A 26 2.79 -12.88 21.58
N LYS A 27 3.25 -11.88 22.31
CA LYS A 27 2.76 -10.51 22.17
C LYS A 27 3.40 -9.84 20.96
N ILE A 28 2.59 -9.48 19.98
CA ILE A 28 3.01 -8.84 18.74
C ILE A 28 2.46 -7.42 18.70
N LEU A 29 3.35 -6.43 18.59
CA LEU A 29 2.99 -5.02 18.49
C LEU A 29 3.22 -4.54 17.05
N LEU A 30 2.15 -4.12 16.35
CA LEU A 30 2.24 -3.53 15.02
C LEU A 30 2.11 -2.02 15.15
N VAL A 31 3.09 -1.26 14.62
CA VAL A 31 3.13 0.21 14.76
C VAL A 31 3.20 0.87 13.38
N PHE A 32 2.32 1.83 13.14
CA PHE A 32 2.28 2.62 11.90
C PHE A 32 1.62 3.98 12.13
N GLY A 33 1.90 4.97 11.25
CA GLY A 33 1.46 6.34 11.50
C GLY A 33 0.86 7.06 10.30
N THR A 34 1.12 6.59 9.10
CA THR A 34 0.68 7.23 7.86
C THR A 34 -0.34 6.36 7.11
N ARG A 35 -1.08 6.98 6.17
CA ARG A 35 -2.02 6.25 5.32
C ARG A 35 -1.37 5.12 4.50
N PRO A 36 -0.22 5.32 3.82
CA PRO A 36 0.44 4.25 3.08
C PRO A 36 0.87 3.08 3.97
N GLU A 37 1.41 3.35 5.15
CA GLU A 37 1.75 2.31 6.12
C GLU A 37 0.49 1.54 6.55
N ALA A 38 -0.59 2.25 6.90
CA ALA A 38 -1.83 1.63 7.33
C ALA A 38 -2.42 0.69 6.28
N ILE A 39 -2.42 1.08 5.00
CA ILE A 39 -2.89 0.23 3.90
C ILE A 39 -2.11 -1.08 3.86
N LYS A 40 -0.80 -1.03 4.03
CA LYS A 40 0.10 -2.18 3.91
C LYS A 40 0.20 -3.01 5.20
N MET A 41 -0.04 -2.39 6.37
CA MET A 41 -0.01 -3.08 7.67
C MET A 41 -1.35 -3.66 8.08
N ALA A 42 -2.46 -3.09 7.64
CA ALA A 42 -3.80 -3.58 7.98
C ALA A 42 -4.04 -5.06 7.60
N PRO A 43 -3.63 -5.55 6.42
CA PRO A 43 -3.72 -6.97 6.10
C PRO A 43 -2.96 -7.85 7.08
N LEU A 44 -1.77 -7.40 7.51
CA LEU A 44 -0.94 -8.14 8.45
C LEU A 44 -1.58 -8.17 9.85
N VAL A 45 -2.18 -7.06 10.30
CA VAL A 45 -3.00 -7.04 11.53
C VAL A 45 -4.11 -8.07 11.45
N LYS A 46 -4.87 -8.08 10.33
CA LYS A 46 -5.98 -9.04 10.13
C LYS A 46 -5.49 -10.47 10.08
N GLU A 47 -4.32 -10.73 9.51
CA GLU A 47 -3.77 -12.08 9.47
C GLU A 47 -3.35 -12.55 10.87
N PHE A 48 -2.64 -11.74 11.67
CA PHE A 48 -2.34 -12.07 13.07
C PHE A 48 -3.60 -12.31 13.90
N GLN A 49 -4.65 -11.50 13.70
CA GLN A 49 -5.94 -11.65 14.41
C GLN A 49 -6.69 -12.96 14.09
N LYS A 50 -6.30 -13.71 13.06
CA LYS A 50 -6.85 -15.05 12.79
C LYS A 50 -6.21 -16.13 13.66
N HIS A 51 -5.06 -15.87 14.26
CA HIS A 51 -4.23 -16.80 15.00
C HIS A 51 -4.21 -16.50 16.52
N LEU A 52 -5.41 -16.37 17.09
CA LEU A 52 -5.61 -15.97 18.50
C LEU A 52 -5.04 -16.94 19.54
N CYS A 53 -4.76 -18.18 19.16
CA CYS A 53 -4.15 -19.16 20.05
C CYS A 53 -2.62 -18.98 20.17
N GLU A 54 -2.00 -18.38 19.14
CA GLU A 54 -0.55 -18.22 19.02
C GLU A 54 -0.11 -16.80 19.35
N PHE A 55 -0.93 -15.79 19.00
CA PHE A 55 -0.56 -14.38 19.08
C PHE A 55 -1.58 -13.51 19.79
N GLU A 56 -1.09 -12.67 20.68
CA GLU A 56 -1.79 -11.49 21.19
C GLU A 56 -1.39 -10.30 20.31
N THR A 57 -2.33 -9.87 19.44
CA THR A 57 -2.08 -8.83 18.43
C THR A 57 -2.46 -7.47 18.98
N ILE A 58 -1.49 -6.57 19.09
CA ILE A 58 -1.65 -5.21 19.63
C ILE A 58 -1.30 -4.21 18.54
N VAL A 59 -2.15 -3.21 18.35
CA VAL A 59 -2.00 -2.18 17.33
C VAL A 59 -1.75 -0.82 17.99
N CYS A 60 -0.64 -0.17 17.61
CA CYS A 60 -0.35 1.18 18.01
C CYS A 60 -0.28 2.09 16.78
N VAL A 61 -1.00 3.20 16.79
CA VAL A 61 -0.92 4.22 15.76
C VAL A 61 -0.23 5.47 16.28
N THR A 62 0.64 6.09 15.47
CA THR A 62 1.26 7.36 15.86
C THR A 62 0.41 8.57 15.50
N GLY A 63 -0.50 8.44 14.51
CA GLY A 63 -1.41 9.51 14.10
C GLY A 63 -0.71 10.67 13.39
N GLN A 64 0.36 10.40 12.64
CA GLN A 64 1.09 11.44 11.88
C GLN A 64 0.21 12.10 10.80
N HIS A 65 -0.77 11.39 10.22
CA HIS A 65 -1.75 11.90 9.25
C HIS A 65 -3.15 11.41 9.65
N ARG A 66 -3.73 12.01 10.68
CA ARG A 66 -4.90 11.51 11.42
C ARG A 66 -6.09 11.13 10.55
N GLU A 67 -6.67 12.07 9.82
CA GLU A 67 -7.90 11.83 9.05
C GLU A 67 -7.75 10.72 7.99
N MET A 68 -6.62 10.73 7.28
CA MET A 68 -6.34 9.73 6.24
C MET A 68 -6.05 8.34 6.81
N LEU A 69 -5.45 8.27 8.00
CA LEU A 69 -5.21 7.03 8.73
C LEU A 69 -6.52 6.40 9.19
N ASP A 70 -7.39 7.20 9.82
CA ASP A 70 -8.69 6.74 10.34
C ASP A 70 -9.59 6.15 9.25
N GLN A 71 -9.55 6.73 8.03
CA GLN A 71 -10.27 6.16 6.87
C GLN A 71 -9.81 4.73 6.56
N VAL A 72 -8.50 4.45 6.59
CA VAL A 72 -7.96 3.12 6.34
C VAL A 72 -8.32 2.17 7.46
N LEU A 73 -8.15 2.57 8.72
CA LEU A 73 -8.54 1.76 9.89
C LEU A 73 -10.00 1.32 9.79
N LYS A 74 -10.90 2.23 9.39
CA LYS A 74 -12.32 1.93 9.18
C LYS A 74 -12.56 0.96 8.01
N ILE A 75 -11.80 1.07 6.90
CA ILE A 75 -11.91 0.15 5.77
C ILE A 75 -11.56 -1.29 6.20
N PHE A 76 -10.58 -1.46 7.08
CA PHE A 76 -10.14 -2.77 7.54
C PHE A 76 -10.75 -3.19 8.88
N ASP A 77 -11.71 -2.44 9.43
CA ASP A 77 -12.34 -2.69 10.73
C ASP A 77 -11.28 -2.93 11.84
N ILE A 78 -10.31 -2.01 11.93
CA ILE A 78 -9.25 -2.01 12.93
C ILE A 78 -9.51 -0.88 13.93
N THR A 79 -9.54 -1.23 15.22
CA THR A 79 -9.49 -0.28 16.31
C THR A 79 -8.10 -0.38 16.94
N PRO A 80 -7.29 0.67 16.93
CA PRO A 80 -5.99 0.63 17.58
C PRO A 80 -6.12 0.54 19.10
N ASP A 81 -5.24 -0.23 19.74
CA ASP A 81 -5.15 -0.36 21.20
C ASP A 81 -4.45 0.87 21.80
N TYR A 82 -3.50 1.45 21.08
CA TYR A 82 -2.76 2.64 21.47
C TYR A 82 -2.76 3.68 20.35
N ASP A 83 -2.90 4.94 20.72
CA ASP A 83 -2.87 6.08 19.83
C ASP A 83 -2.02 7.20 20.42
N LEU A 84 -0.85 7.43 19.84
CA LEU A 84 0.07 8.46 20.31
C LEU A 84 -0.35 9.87 19.95
N ASN A 85 -1.21 10.03 18.94
CA ASN A 85 -1.78 11.29 18.47
C ASN A 85 -0.75 12.44 18.36
N ILE A 86 0.38 12.15 17.67
CA ILE A 86 1.54 13.05 17.62
C ILE A 86 1.36 14.28 16.73
N MET A 87 0.29 14.35 15.93
CA MET A 87 0.07 15.43 14.96
C MET A 87 -0.10 16.78 15.65
N GLN A 88 0.72 17.74 15.27
CA GLN A 88 0.58 19.14 15.68
C GLN A 88 0.85 20.09 14.51
N ALA A 89 0.20 21.24 14.51
CA ALA A 89 0.42 22.24 13.48
C ALA A 89 1.87 22.78 13.53
N GLY A 90 2.53 22.84 12.37
CA GLY A 90 3.88 23.37 12.25
C GLY A 90 5.00 22.48 12.77
N GLN A 91 4.71 21.20 13.10
CA GLN A 91 5.74 20.26 13.55
C GLN A 91 6.76 19.96 12.44
N ASP A 92 8.02 19.81 12.83
CA ASP A 92 9.11 19.36 11.98
C ASP A 92 9.53 17.90 12.28
N LEU A 93 10.58 17.42 11.61
CA LEU A 93 11.07 16.05 11.82
C LEU A 93 11.62 15.83 13.23
N TYR A 94 12.16 16.85 13.88
CA TYR A 94 12.65 16.75 15.27
C TYR A 94 11.47 16.54 16.22
N ASP A 95 10.39 17.28 16.05
CA ASP A 95 9.17 17.14 16.84
C ASP A 95 8.54 15.75 16.69
N VAL A 96 8.40 15.26 15.45
CA VAL A 96 7.88 13.92 15.16
C VAL A 96 8.75 12.86 15.82
N THR A 97 10.07 12.94 15.63
CA THR A 97 11.05 12.00 16.21
C THR A 97 10.95 11.96 17.72
N ALA A 98 10.99 13.11 18.38
CA ALA A 98 10.95 13.21 19.83
C ALA A 98 9.65 12.64 20.41
N ARG A 99 8.50 12.99 19.83
CA ARG A 99 7.18 12.53 20.32
C ARG A 99 6.98 11.05 20.12
N VAL A 100 7.32 10.50 18.95
CA VAL A 100 7.24 9.05 18.72
C VAL A 100 8.15 8.30 19.68
N LEU A 101 9.40 8.75 19.87
CA LEU A 101 10.35 8.08 20.76
C LEU A 101 9.85 8.06 22.21
N MET A 102 9.36 9.18 22.70
CA MET A 102 8.86 9.29 24.09
C MET A 102 7.54 8.53 24.29
N GLY A 103 6.59 8.63 23.33
CA GLY A 103 5.34 7.88 23.39
C GLY A 103 5.56 6.37 23.32
N MET A 104 6.44 5.92 22.45
CA MET A 104 6.78 4.49 22.35
C MET A 104 7.45 3.94 23.59
N ARG A 105 8.21 4.74 24.33
CA ARG A 105 8.79 4.30 25.62
C ARG A 105 7.71 3.81 26.58
N GLU A 106 6.60 4.55 26.68
CA GLU A 106 5.49 4.20 27.57
C GLU A 106 4.74 2.97 27.06
N VAL A 107 4.39 2.92 25.77
CA VAL A 107 3.72 1.77 25.16
C VAL A 107 4.55 0.49 25.32
N LEU A 108 5.85 0.54 25.03
CA LEU A 108 6.73 -0.63 25.16
C LEU A 108 6.89 -1.09 26.63
N ASN A 109 6.85 -0.18 27.60
CA ASN A 109 6.86 -0.52 29.02
C ASN A 109 5.59 -1.23 29.45
N GLU A 110 4.44 -0.77 28.99
CA GLU A 110 3.12 -1.29 29.35
C GLU A 110 2.85 -2.64 28.68
N VAL A 111 3.08 -2.72 27.36
CA VAL A 111 2.79 -3.90 26.55
C VAL A 111 3.80 -5.02 26.80
N GLY A 112 5.10 -4.70 26.84
CA GLY A 112 6.19 -5.68 26.90
C GLY A 112 6.13 -6.67 25.72
N PRO A 113 6.08 -6.22 24.44
CA PRO A 113 5.92 -7.12 23.30
C PRO A 113 7.19 -7.94 23.08
N GLU A 114 7.04 -9.14 22.52
CA GLU A 114 8.17 -9.96 22.08
C GLU A 114 8.77 -9.42 20.78
N ILE A 115 7.91 -8.93 19.88
CA ILE A 115 8.30 -8.42 18.58
C ILE A 115 7.50 -7.15 18.25
N VAL A 116 8.19 -6.16 17.70
CA VAL A 116 7.59 -4.94 17.14
C VAL A 116 7.68 -4.97 15.62
N PHE A 117 6.55 -4.85 14.94
CA PHE A 117 6.48 -4.73 13.48
C PHE A 117 6.42 -3.26 13.06
N VAL A 118 7.27 -2.88 12.13
CA VAL A 118 7.30 -1.57 11.46
C VAL A 118 7.29 -1.74 9.96
N HIS A 119 6.90 -0.71 9.21
CA HIS A 119 6.75 -0.79 7.77
C HIS A 119 7.54 0.30 7.04
N GLY A 120 8.30 -0.09 6.02
CA GLY A 120 8.91 0.81 5.04
C GLY A 120 9.93 1.76 5.64
N ASP A 121 9.74 3.06 5.40
CA ASP A 121 10.79 4.07 5.50
C ASP A 121 10.35 5.39 6.15
N THR A 122 9.23 5.40 6.83
CA THR A 122 8.76 6.61 7.52
C THR A 122 9.60 6.94 8.74
N THR A 123 9.54 8.18 9.20
CA THR A 123 10.11 8.57 10.50
C THR A 123 9.54 7.73 11.64
N THR A 124 8.24 7.39 11.57
CA THR A 124 7.60 6.47 12.53
C THR A 124 8.35 5.14 12.59
N SER A 125 8.58 4.49 11.45
CA SER A 125 9.22 3.17 11.38
C SER A 125 10.64 3.21 11.95
N MET A 126 11.42 4.20 11.60
CA MET A 126 12.79 4.38 12.09
C MET A 126 12.83 4.61 13.60
N VAL A 127 12.00 5.53 14.12
CA VAL A 127 12.01 5.91 15.55
C VAL A 127 11.46 4.80 16.43
N VAL A 128 10.41 4.10 16.00
CA VAL A 128 9.86 2.92 16.69
C VAL A 128 10.91 1.81 16.77
N SER A 129 11.66 1.57 15.68
CA SER A 129 12.75 0.59 15.67
C SER A 129 13.84 0.94 16.70
N LEU A 130 14.20 2.22 16.79
CA LEU A 130 15.17 2.71 17.78
C LEU A 130 14.65 2.55 19.22
N ALA A 131 13.37 2.86 19.47
CA ALA A 131 12.74 2.70 20.78
C ALA A 131 12.70 1.22 21.21
N ALA A 132 12.36 0.31 20.30
CA ALA A 132 12.37 -1.14 20.54
C ALA A 132 13.79 -1.65 20.82
N TYR A 133 14.78 -1.19 20.06
CA TYR A 133 16.19 -1.53 20.30
C TYR A 133 16.66 -1.14 21.70
N TYR A 134 16.30 0.05 22.20
CA TYR A 134 16.65 0.47 23.56
C TYR A 134 16.06 -0.43 24.64
N LYS A 135 14.96 -1.10 24.36
CA LYS A 135 14.31 -2.09 25.22
C LYS A 135 14.78 -3.53 24.96
N ARG A 136 15.68 -3.75 24.00
CA ARG A 136 16.12 -5.08 23.54
C ARG A 136 14.97 -5.94 23.03
N ILE A 137 13.96 -5.32 22.43
CA ILE A 137 12.82 -5.97 21.80
C ILE A 137 13.17 -6.17 20.32
N ALA A 138 12.87 -7.36 19.78
CA ALA A 138 13.10 -7.66 18.37
C ALA A 138 12.23 -6.78 17.47
N VAL A 139 12.80 -6.34 16.34
CA VAL A 139 12.09 -5.55 15.31
C VAL A 139 11.94 -6.39 14.06
N ALA A 140 10.74 -6.43 13.52
CA ALA A 140 10.38 -7.01 12.23
C ALA A 140 10.08 -5.88 11.23
N HIS A 141 10.89 -5.77 10.19
CA HIS A 141 10.79 -4.72 9.17
C HIS A 141 10.04 -5.25 7.94
N VAL A 142 8.82 -4.81 7.74
CA VAL A 142 7.99 -5.12 6.56
C VAL A 142 8.32 -4.12 5.44
N GLU A 143 8.41 -4.57 4.20
CA GLU A 143 8.89 -3.83 3.03
C GLU A 143 10.36 -3.42 3.18
N ALA A 144 11.18 -4.34 3.66
CA ALA A 144 12.60 -4.14 3.87
C ALA A 144 13.40 -4.22 2.56
N GLY A 145 14.48 -3.43 2.46
CA GLY A 145 15.48 -3.59 1.40
C GLY A 145 15.26 -2.75 0.13
N LEU A 146 14.28 -1.86 0.08
CA LEU A 146 14.21 -0.84 -0.97
C LEU A 146 15.39 0.13 -0.80
N ARG A 147 16.13 0.44 -1.89
CA ARG A 147 17.30 1.33 -1.87
C ARG A 147 17.37 2.20 -3.10
N THR A 148 17.80 3.45 -2.87
CA THR A 148 18.29 4.36 -3.91
C THR A 148 19.82 4.54 -3.82
N PHE A 149 20.40 4.21 -2.65
CA PHE A 149 21.81 4.41 -2.30
C PHE A 149 22.23 5.90 -2.25
N ASP A 150 21.28 6.82 -2.27
CA ASP A 150 21.47 8.24 -2.05
C ASP A 150 20.68 8.71 -0.84
N ILE A 151 21.31 8.90 0.31
CA ILE A 151 20.68 9.23 1.60
C ILE A 151 19.86 10.52 1.58
N TYR A 152 20.03 11.35 0.55
CA TYR A 152 19.27 12.58 0.35
C TYR A 152 18.14 12.45 -0.69
N ASN A 153 17.96 11.24 -1.29
CA ASN A 153 16.96 11.06 -2.33
C ASN A 153 16.34 9.63 -2.34
N PRO A 154 15.08 9.47 -1.91
CA PRO A 154 14.20 10.47 -1.29
C PRO A 154 14.66 10.80 0.13
N TRP A 155 14.41 12.04 0.54
CA TRP A 155 14.74 12.52 1.87
C TRP A 155 13.45 12.75 2.70
N PRO A 156 13.36 12.25 3.95
CA PRO A 156 14.37 11.52 4.74
C PRO A 156 14.31 9.99 4.59
N GLU A 157 13.49 9.45 3.66
CA GLU A 157 13.09 8.06 3.59
C GLU A 157 14.27 7.09 3.40
N GLU A 158 15.26 7.45 2.55
CA GLU A 158 16.38 6.54 2.30
C GLU A 158 17.22 6.30 3.57
N LEU A 159 17.49 7.33 4.36
CA LEU A 159 18.19 7.18 5.62
C LEU A 159 17.37 6.40 6.64
N ASN A 160 16.06 6.69 6.73
CA ASN A 160 15.15 6.00 7.64
C ASN A 160 15.17 4.48 7.41
N ARG A 161 15.09 4.04 6.12
CA ARG A 161 15.08 2.60 5.80
C ARG A 161 16.41 1.92 6.08
N GLN A 162 17.54 2.63 5.91
CA GLN A 162 18.87 2.10 6.25
C GLN A 162 19.01 1.91 7.77
N ILE A 163 18.63 2.89 8.58
CA ILE A 163 18.65 2.79 10.05
C ILE A 163 17.73 1.66 10.52
N THR A 164 16.48 1.61 10.03
CA THR A 164 15.51 0.55 10.34
C THR A 164 16.09 -0.82 10.00
N GLY A 165 16.65 -0.98 8.80
CA GLY A 165 17.28 -2.22 8.36
C GLY A 165 18.46 -2.64 9.23
N ARG A 166 19.25 -1.72 9.75
CA ARG A 166 20.38 -2.05 10.64
C ARG A 166 19.92 -2.56 12.01
N VAL A 167 18.78 -2.06 12.50
CA VAL A 167 18.22 -2.42 13.82
C VAL A 167 17.38 -3.68 13.78
N ALA A 168 16.70 -3.94 12.65
CA ALA A 168 15.75 -5.04 12.52
C ALA A 168 16.41 -6.43 12.69
N ALA A 169 15.69 -7.33 13.38
CA ALA A 169 16.04 -8.73 13.54
C ALA A 169 15.48 -9.61 12.42
N TYR A 170 14.34 -9.21 11.81
CA TYR A 170 13.67 -9.88 10.71
C TYR A 170 13.40 -8.89 9.58
N HIS A 171 13.71 -9.29 8.34
CA HIS A 171 13.55 -8.44 7.16
C HIS A 171 12.62 -9.12 6.16
N PHE A 172 11.43 -8.57 5.98
CA PHE A 172 10.45 -9.05 5.01
C PHE A 172 10.58 -8.23 3.72
N ALA A 173 11.33 -8.76 2.78
CA ALA A 173 11.63 -8.11 1.51
C ALA A 173 10.48 -8.31 0.51
N PRO A 174 10.01 -7.28 -0.19
CA PRO A 174 8.96 -7.42 -1.18
C PRO A 174 9.42 -8.17 -2.44
N THR A 175 10.71 -8.10 -2.78
CA THR A 175 11.28 -8.68 -3.99
C THR A 175 12.66 -9.29 -3.75
N GLU A 176 13.15 -10.09 -4.70
CA GLU A 176 14.50 -10.62 -4.67
C GLU A 176 15.56 -9.51 -4.76
N LEU A 177 15.29 -8.42 -5.51
CA LEU A 177 16.20 -7.27 -5.56
C LEU A 177 16.33 -6.61 -4.18
N SER A 178 15.24 -6.45 -3.48
CA SER A 178 15.23 -5.90 -2.11
C SER A 178 16.05 -6.79 -1.14
N LYS A 179 15.94 -8.13 -1.28
CA LYS A 179 16.79 -9.09 -0.55
C LYS A 179 18.27 -8.87 -0.87
N GLN A 180 18.64 -8.75 -2.15
CA GLN A 180 20.03 -8.54 -2.57
C GLN A 180 20.60 -7.23 -2.00
N ASN A 181 19.81 -6.16 -1.96
CA ASN A 181 20.26 -4.90 -1.35
C ASN A 181 20.61 -5.07 0.13
N LEU A 182 19.83 -5.82 0.89
CA LEU A 182 20.10 -6.12 2.30
C LEU A 182 21.36 -6.97 2.48
N ILE A 183 21.59 -7.97 1.62
CA ILE A 183 22.79 -8.79 1.63
C ILE A 183 24.03 -7.94 1.34
N LEU A 184 23.96 -7.01 0.37
CA LEU A 184 25.04 -6.08 0.05
C LEU A 184 25.41 -5.16 1.23
N GLU A 185 24.44 -4.86 2.10
CA GLU A 185 24.67 -4.10 3.35
C GLU A 185 25.15 -4.98 4.51
N GLY A 186 25.39 -6.27 4.27
CA GLY A 186 25.92 -7.20 5.28
C GLY A 186 24.87 -7.75 6.24
N ILE A 187 23.58 -7.70 5.89
CA ILE A 187 22.53 -8.41 6.66
C ILE A 187 22.64 -9.90 6.35
N ASN A 188 22.58 -10.72 7.42
CA ASN A 188 22.61 -12.18 7.29
C ASN A 188 21.38 -12.67 6.51
N GLU A 189 21.61 -13.49 5.49
CA GLU A 189 20.57 -14.03 4.62
C GLU A 189 19.49 -14.79 5.38
N ASP A 190 19.82 -15.50 6.46
CA ASP A 190 18.88 -16.24 7.32
C ASP A 190 17.83 -15.33 8.01
N LYS A 191 18.05 -14.02 8.01
CA LYS A 191 17.13 -13.03 8.56
C LYS A 191 16.29 -12.32 7.51
N ILE A 192 16.45 -12.69 6.23
CA ILE A 192 15.79 -12.03 5.11
C ILE A 192 14.82 -13.00 4.44
N PHE A 193 13.53 -12.63 4.41
CA PHE A 193 12.44 -13.42 3.87
C PHE A 193 11.82 -12.68 2.68
N VAL A 194 11.85 -13.27 1.49
CA VAL A 194 11.16 -12.70 0.33
C VAL A 194 9.69 -13.10 0.41
N THR A 195 8.83 -12.16 0.77
CA THR A 195 7.42 -12.42 1.05
C THR A 195 6.46 -11.90 -0.01
N GLY A 196 6.88 -10.96 -0.84
CA GLY A 196 6.00 -10.08 -1.59
C GLY A 196 5.65 -8.82 -0.80
N ASN A 197 4.89 -7.93 -1.42
CA ASN A 197 4.43 -6.69 -0.80
C ASN A 197 3.00 -6.86 -0.28
N THR A 198 2.79 -6.53 0.99
CA THR A 198 1.48 -6.62 1.66
C THR A 198 0.40 -5.71 1.06
N VAL A 199 0.77 -4.79 0.17
CA VAL A 199 -0.20 -3.97 -0.59
C VAL A 199 -1.09 -4.84 -1.50
N ILE A 200 -0.57 -5.96 -2.00
CA ILE A 200 -1.36 -6.88 -2.84
C ILE A 200 -2.38 -7.62 -1.97
N ASP A 201 -2.00 -8.01 -0.76
CA ASP A 201 -2.95 -8.57 0.24
C ASP A 201 -4.06 -7.55 0.57
N ALA A 202 -3.70 -6.25 0.73
CA ALA A 202 -4.67 -5.18 0.96
C ALA A 202 -5.67 -5.04 -0.20
N LEU A 203 -5.18 -5.08 -1.44
CA LEU A 203 -6.04 -5.04 -2.63
C LEU A 203 -7.04 -6.19 -2.66
N HIS A 204 -6.59 -7.42 -2.36
CA HIS A 204 -7.45 -8.59 -2.32
C HIS A 204 -8.53 -8.47 -1.25
N ILE A 205 -8.18 -8.03 -0.03
CA ILE A 205 -9.14 -7.80 1.07
C ILE A 205 -10.18 -6.76 0.66
N VAL A 206 -9.74 -5.61 0.15
CA VAL A 206 -10.62 -4.51 -0.26
C VAL A 206 -11.53 -4.92 -1.41
N THR A 207 -11.00 -5.58 -2.43
CA THR A 207 -11.77 -6.06 -3.57
C THR A 207 -12.82 -7.10 -3.16
N ASN A 208 -12.43 -8.05 -2.31
CA ASN A 208 -13.34 -9.06 -1.79
C ASN A 208 -14.46 -8.42 -0.94
N ARG A 209 -14.13 -7.40 -0.12
CA ARG A 209 -15.12 -6.65 0.64
C ARG A 209 -16.12 -5.93 -0.27
N ILE A 210 -15.65 -5.29 -1.35
CA ILE A 210 -16.53 -4.63 -2.32
C ILE A 210 -17.47 -5.66 -2.99
N LYS A 211 -16.93 -6.78 -3.45
CA LYS A 211 -17.69 -7.82 -4.17
C LYS A 211 -18.67 -8.60 -3.29
N SER A 212 -18.37 -8.74 -2.00
CA SER A 212 -19.22 -9.49 -1.06
C SER A 212 -20.39 -8.68 -0.52
N ASP A 213 -20.37 -7.34 -0.65
CA ASP A 213 -21.43 -6.46 -0.14
C ASP A 213 -21.96 -5.54 -1.24
N ILE A 214 -23.13 -5.90 -1.79
CA ILE A 214 -23.84 -5.13 -2.84
C ILE A 214 -24.08 -3.68 -2.42
N LYS A 215 -24.26 -3.40 -1.12
CA LYS A 215 -24.48 -2.04 -0.62
C LYS A 215 -23.21 -1.20 -0.74
N ILE A 216 -22.06 -1.80 -0.46
CA ILE A 216 -20.75 -1.12 -0.62
C ILE A 216 -20.54 -0.79 -2.11
N GLU A 217 -20.76 -1.75 -3.01
CA GLU A 217 -20.60 -1.51 -4.44
C GLU A 217 -21.57 -0.43 -4.95
N SER A 218 -22.85 -0.50 -4.57
CA SER A 218 -23.85 0.51 -4.93
C SER A 218 -23.46 1.91 -4.43
N ASN A 219 -23.03 2.03 -3.18
CA ASN A 219 -22.60 3.30 -2.61
C ASN A 219 -21.37 3.87 -3.34
N LEU A 220 -20.44 3.03 -3.78
CA LEU A 220 -19.26 3.46 -4.56
C LEU A 220 -19.67 3.94 -5.95
N ILE A 221 -20.61 3.27 -6.61
CA ILE A 221 -21.17 3.70 -7.90
C ILE A 221 -21.82 5.08 -7.75
N ASP A 222 -22.69 5.25 -6.74
CA ASP A 222 -23.37 6.52 -6.50
C ASP A 222 -22.39 7.65 -6.13
N LEU A 223 -21.38 7.36 -5.30
CA LEU A 223 -20.33 8.30 -4.97
C LEU A 223 -19.56 8.77 -6.23
N LEU A 224 -19.20 7.85 -7.12
CA LEU A 224 -18.49 8.19 -8.34
C LEU A 224 -19.36 9.00 -9.30
N LYS A 225 -20.65 8.69 -9.39
CA LYS A 225 -21.63 9.50 -10.17
C LYS A 225 -21.73 10.92 -9.64
N ILE A 226 -21.84 11.08 -8.32
CA ILE A 226 -21.86 12.41 -7.68
C ILE A 226 -20.57 13.18 -7.96
N LYS A 227 -19.42 12.48 -8.00
CA LYS A 227 -18.12 13.08 -8.34
C LYS A 227 -17.94 13.36 -9.84
N GLY A 228 -18.88 12.94 -10.68
CA GLY A 228 -18.91 13.27 -12.11
C GLY A 228 -18.54 12.14 -13.07
N TYR A 229 -18.40 10.90 -12.61
CA TYR A 229 -18.17 9.73 -13.48
C TYR A 229 -19.08 8.56 -13.14
N ASP A 230 -19.80 8.04 -14.13
CA ASP A 230 -20.59 6.81 -13.99
C ASP A 230 -19.73 5.57 -14.32
N PRO A 231 -19.32 4.77 -13.32
CA PRO A 231 -18.48 3.61 -13.56
C PRO A 231 -19.20 2.47 -14.28
N LEU A 232 -20.54 2.50 -14.38
CA LEU A 232 -21.32 1.54 -15.17
C LEU A 232 -21.09 1.65 -16.67
N ARG A 233 -20.49 2.75 -17.14
CA ARG A 233 -20.08 2.91 -18.54
C ARG A 233 -19.12 1.80 -19.00
N THR A 234 -18.29 1.26 -18.11
CA THR A 234 -17.44 0.11 -18.41
C THR A 234 -18.23 -1.18 -18.62
N SER A 235 -19.39 -1.33 -17.98
CA SER A 235 -20.26 -2.52 -18.12
C SER A 235 -20.98 -2.57 -19.49
N ILE A 236 -21.06 -1.46 -20.20
CA ILE A 236 -21.62 -1.39 -21.56
C ILE A 236 -20.53 -1.40 -22.65
N GLY A 237 -19.32 -1.88 -22.30
CA GLY A 237 -18.24 -2.13 -23.25
C GLY A 237 -17.25 -0.98 -23.47
N ARG A 238 -17.40 0.15 -22.75
CA ARG A 238 -16.41 1.24 -22.85
C ARG A 238 -15.13 0.87 -22.12
N LYS A 239 -13.98 1.13 -22.74
CA LYS A 239 -12.68 1.01 -22.08
C LYS A 239 -12.46 2.21 -21.16
N LEU A 240 -11.66 2.03 -20.10
CA LEU A 240 -11.32 3.06 -19.12
C LEU A 240 -9.81 3.24 -19.02
N VAL A 241 -9.32 4.43 -19.27
CA VAL A 241 -7.96 4.87 -18.91
C VAL A 241 -8.06 5.68 -17.61
N LEU A 242 -7.54 5.09 -16.51
CA LEU A 242 -7.45 5.77 -15.22
C LEU A 242 -6.15 6.55 -15.14
N ILE A 243 -6.25 7.85 -14.85
CA ILE A 243 -5.11 8.76 -14.85
C ILE A 243 -4.87 9.26 -13.43
N THR A 244 -3.61 9.23 -12.98
CA THR A 244 -3.20 9.88 -11.73
C THR A 244 -1.85 10.57 -11.94
N GLY A 245 -1.73 11.83 -11.51
CA GLY A 245 -0.49 12.57 -11.67
C GLY A 245 -0.48 13.81 -10.78
N HIS A 246 0.60 13.99 -10.02
CA HIS A 246 0.76 15.14 -9.11
C HIS A 246 2.22 15.36 -8.70
N ARG A 247 3.17 14.60 -9.24
CA ARG A 247 4.59 14.70 -8.90
C ARG A 247 5.15 16.06 -9.31
N ARG A 248 5.91 16.68 -8.39
CA ARG A 248 6.49 18.03 -8.59
C ARG A 248 7.47 18.06 -9.77
N GLU A 249 8.17 16.95 -10.01
CA GLU A 249 9.11 16.80 -11.12
C GLU A 249 8.46 16.98 -12.49
N ASN A 250 7.15 16.72 -12.61
CA ASN A 250 6.39 16.85 -13.85
C ASN A 250 5.82 18.26 -14.07
N PHE A 251 5.82 19.15 -13.06
CA PHE A 251 5.18 20.46 -13.17
C PHE A 251 5.80 21.33 -14.27
N GLY A 252 5.00 22.24 -14.82
CA GLY A 252 5.38 23.10 -15.94
C GLY A 252 5.14 22.42 -17.31
N ALA A 253 6.13 22.48 -18.20
CA ALA A 253 6.02 21.98 -19.56
C ALA A 253 5.66 20.48 -19.65
N GLY A 254 6.24 19.65 -18.77
CA GLY A 254 5.96 18.22 -18.72
C GLY A 254 4.48 17.94 -18.45
N PHE A 255 3.88 18.60 -17.47
CA PHE A 255 2.47 18.41 -17.13
C PHE A 255 1.53 18.93 -18.23
N VAL A 256 1.91 20.03 -18.91
CA VAL A 256 1.20 20.54 -20.09
C VAL A 256 1.20 19.51 -21.23
N ASN A 257 2.34 18.85 -21.48
CA ASN A 257 2.44 17.79 -22.49
C ASN A 257 1.55 16.59 -22.15
N ILE A 258 1.54 16.16 -20.88
CA ILE A 258 0.62 15.10 -20.40
C ILE A 258 -0.83 15.49 -20.71
N CYS A 259 -1.26 16.69 -20.32
CA CYS A 259 -2.63 17.16 -20.56
C CYS A 259 -2.98 17.21 -22.07
N ARG A 260 -2.06 17.66 -22.93
CA ARG A 260 -2.24 17.67 -24.37
C ARG A 260 -2.35 16.26 -24.94
N ALA A 261 -1.54 15.32 -24.48
CA ALA A 261 -1.61 13.92 -24.88
C ALA A 261 -2.95 13.29 -24.52
N ILE A 262 -3.44 13.52 -23.30
CA ILE A 262 -4.77 13.06 -22.85
C ILE A 262 -5.87 13.64 -23.74
N LYS A 263 -5.81 14.95 -24.05
CA LYS A 263 -6.78 15.60 -24.94
C LYS A 263 -6.79 14.98 -26.32
N GLN A 264 -5.63 14.77 -26.92
CA GLN A 264 -5.49 14.14 -28.23
C GLN A 264 -6.02 12.70 -28.24
N LEU A 265 -5.68 11.90 -27.23
CA LEU A 265 -6.18 10.54 -27.08
C LEU A 265 -7.70 10.50 -26.96
N ALA A 266 -8.29 11.41 -26.19
CA ALA A 266 -9.74 11.49 -26.04
C ALA A 266 -10.47 11.86 -27.34
N GLN A 267 -9.84 12.66 -28.21
CA GLN A 267 -10.35 12.95 -29.53
C GLN A 267 -10.22 11.77 -30.52
N MET A 268 -9.17 10.95 -30.36
CA MET A 268 -8.94 9.75 -31.19
C MET A 268 -9.84 8.58 -30.81
N TYR A 269 -10.14 8.40 -29.53
CA TYR A 269 -10.83 7.24 -28.98
C TYR A 269 -12.14 7.65 -28.29
N LEU A 270 -13.20 7.88 -29.05
CA LEU A 270 -14.49 8.37 -28.53
C LEU A 270 -15.24 7.33 -27.68
N ASP A 271 -14.90 6.05 -27.81
CA ASP A 271 -15.44 4.91 -27.06
C ASP A 271 -14.62 4.57 -25.79
N VAL A 272 -13.55 5.30 -25.54
CA VAL A 272 -12.71 5.16 -24.34
C VAL A 272 -12.97 6.33 -23.40
N ASP A 273 -13.16 6.03 -22.12
CA ASP A 273 -13.28 7.04 -21.06
C ASP A 273 -11.93 7.32 -20.42
N PHE A 274 -11.59 8.60 -20.27
CA PHE A 274 -10.39 9.09 -19.60
C PHE A 274 -10.80 9.71 -18.27
N VAL A 275 -10.51 9.05 -17.15
CA VAL A 275 -10.93 9.49 -15.82
C VAL A 275 -9.71 9.90 -15.01
N TYR A 276 -9.72 11.14 -14.54
CA TYR A 276 -8.63 11.73 -13.79
C TYR A 276 -9.12 12.29 -12.44
N PRO A 277 -8.98 11.52 -11.34
CA PRO A 277 -9.11 12.06 -10.00
C PRO A 277 -8.02 13.11 -9.74
N MET A 278 -8.37 14.39 -9.78
CA MET A 278 -7.40 15.49 -9.76
C MET A 278 -6.92 15.77 -8.34
N HIS A 279 -5.60 15.85 -8.17
CA HIS A 279 -5.01 16.36 -6.94
C HIS A 279 -5.40 17.85 -6.72
N LEU A 280 -5.54 18.26 -5.44
CA LEU A 280 -5.96 19.62 -5.09
C LEU A 280 -4.94 20.71 -5.44
N ASN A 281 -3.70 20.34 -5.74
CA ASN A 281 -2.62 21.27 -6.04
C ASN A 281 -2.95 22.14 -7.26
N PRO A 282 -2.83 23.48 -7.16
CA PRO A 282 -3.07 24.38 -8.28
C PRO A 282 -2.19 24.10 -9.51
N ASN A 283 -0.97 23.56 -9.32
CA ASN A 283 -0.09 23.18 -10.43
C ASN A 283 -0.60 21.97 -11.24
N VAL A 284 -1.60 21.26 -10.72
CA VAL A 284 -2.34 20.21 -11.44
C VAL A 284 -3.60 20.80 -12.07
N ARG A 285 -4.41 21.49 -11.29
CA ARG A 285 -5.74 21.97 -11.72
C ARG A 285 -5.68 23.06 -12.79
N LYS A 286 -4.74 24.01 -12.67
CA LYS A 286 -4.64 25.13 -13.60
C LYS A 286 -4.30 24.69 -15.03
N PRO A 287 -3.26 23.90 -15.32
CA PRO A 287 -2.97 23.42 -16.67
C PRO A 287 -4.12 22.60 -17.27
N ILE A 288 -4.79 21.76 -16.45
CA ILE A 288 -5.98 21.01 -16.91
C ILE A 288 -7.05 21.99 -17.38
N HIS A 289 -7.42 22.97 -16.55
CA HIS A 289 -8.42 23.96 -16.90
C HIS A 289 -8.04 24.72 -18.18
N ASP A 290 -6.79 25.18 -18.30
CA ASP A 290 -6.33 25.99 -19.43
C ASP A 290 -6.34 25.20 -20.76
N ILE A 291 -5.99 23.91 -20.73
CA ILE A 291 -5.90 23.07 -21.95
C ILE A 291 -7.28 22.56 -22.40
N PHE A 292 -8.17 22.30 -21.45
CA PHE A 292 -9.52 21.79 -21.75
C PHE A 292 -10.59 22.89 -21.80
N ALA A 293 -10.22 24.16 -21.53
CA ALA A 293 -11.11 25.29 -21.69
C ALA A 293 -11.65 25.38 -23.13
N GLY A 294 -12.96 25.46 -23.25
CA GLY A 294 -13.62 25.66 -24.58
C GLY A 294 -13.96 24.37 -25.37
N GLU A 295 -13.49 23.21 -24.97
CA GLU A 295 -13.87 21.93 -25.55
C GLU A 295 -14.51 20.98 -24.53
N LYS A 296 -15.78 20.63 -24.70
CA LYS A 296 -16.44 19.58 -23.94
C LYS A 296 -16.23 18.23 -24.63
N LEU A 297 -15.20 17.49 -24.19
CA LEU A 297 -15.02 16.10 -24.57
C LEU A 297 -15.93 15.23 -23.69
N SER A 298 -16.86 14.50 -24.30
CA SER A 298 -17.88 13.70 -23.58
C SER A 298 -17.31 12.44 -22.89
N ASN A 299 -16.04 12.17 -23.11
CA ASN A 299 -15.31 10.99 -22.62
C ASN A 299 -14.09 11.35 -21.73
N VAL A 300 -13.97 12.61 -21.30
CA VAL A 300 -12.95 13.04 -20.34
C VAL A 300 -13.64 13.50 -19.05
N PHE A 301 -13.22 12.92 -17.93
CA PHE A 301 -13.83 13.16 -16.62
C PHE A 301 -12.77 13.58 -15.63
N PHE A 302 -12.76 14.87 -15.30
CA PHE A 302 -11.96 15.42 -14.21
C PHE A 302 -12.81 15.40 -12.95
N ILE A 303 -12.47 14.50 -12.01
CA ILE A 303 -13.24 14.30 -10.80
C ILE A 303 -12.44 14.72 -9.55
N GLU A 304 -13.13 14.95 -8.44
CA GLU A 304 -12.48 15.23 -7.17
C GLU A 304 -11.69 14.01 -6.66
N PRO A 305 -10.66 14.23 -5.81
CA PRO A 305 -9.85 13.14 -5.26
C PRO A 305 -10.71 12.01 -4.67
N LEU A 306 -10.23 10.79 -4.82
CA LEU A 306 -10.89 9.59 -4.33
C LEU A 306 -10.22 9.08 -3.05
N GLU A 307 -11.05 8.58 -2.13
CA GLU A 307 -10.59 7.76 -1.02
C GLU A 307 -10.13 6.39 -1.53
N TYR A 308 -9.35 5.67 -0.71
CA TYR A 308 -8.72 4.41 -1.11
C TYR A 308 -9.72 3.38 -1.66
N LEU A 309 -10.84 3.18 -0.97
CA LEU A 309 -11.86 2.20 -1.39
C LEU A 309 -12.45 2.51 -2.77
N SER A 310 -12.82 3.76 -3.03
CA SER A 310 -13.37 4.20 -4.31
C SER A 310 -12.31 4.24 -5.42
N PHE A 311 -11.05 4.52 -5.05
CA PHE A 311 -9.94 4.47 -5.98
C PHE A 311 -9.63 3.03 -6.43
N VAL A 312 -9.56 2.08 -5.50
CA VAL A 312 -9.36 0.65 -5.80
C VAL A 312 -10.48 0.11 -6.69
N PHE A 313 -11.74 0.45 -6.37
CA PHE A 313 -12.90 0.08 -7.19
C PHE A 313 -12.80 0.60 -8.63
N LEU A 314 -12.38 1.85 -8.81
CA LEU A 314 -12.20 2.42 -10.14
C LEU A 314 -10.99 1.82 -10.87
N MET A 315 -9.89 1.55 -10.17
CA MET A 315 -8.68 0.91 -10.72
C MET A 315 -8.96 -0.53 -11.18
N GLU A 316 -9.79 -1.29 -10.45
CA GLU A 316 -10.20 -2.63 -10.88
C GLU A 316 -10.98 -2.59 -12.22
N LYS A 317 -11.81 -1.55 -12.44
CA LYS A 317 -12.56 -1.36 -13.68
C LYS A 317 -11.72 -0.77 -14.83
N ALA A 318 -10.53 -0.26 -14.54
CA ALA A 318 -9.66 0.34 -15.56
C ALA A 318 -9.16 -0.71 -16.57
N THR A 319 -8.98 -0.28 -17.81
CA THR A 319 -8.27 -1.04 -18.87
C THR A 319 -6.78 -0.74 -18.79
N ILE A 320 -6.42 0.52 -18.67
CA ILE A 320 -5.04 1.01 -18.61
C ILE A 320 -4.93 1.99 -17.45
N VAL A 321 -3.78 2.00 -16.77
CA VAL A 321 -3.47 3.00 -15.75
C VAL A 321 -2.30 3.87 -16.23
N LEU A 322 -2.51 5.19 -16.30
CA LEU A 322 -1.50 6.19 -16.63
C LEU A 322 -1.17 6.98 -15.36
N THR A 323 0.04 6.83 -14.81
CA THR A 323 0.35 7.31 -13.46
C THR A 323 1.77 7.85 -13.30
N ASP A 324 1.99 8.73 -12.31
CA ASP A 324 3.32 9.09 -11.80
C ASP A 324 3.57 8.56 -10.36
N SER A 325 2.62 7.81 -9.80
CA SER A 325 2.69 7.27 -8.43
C SER A 325 3.50 5.99 -8.36
N GLY A 326 4.39 5.88 -7.35
CA GLY A 326 5.14 4.66 -7.04
C GLY A 326 4.24 3.50 -6.59
N GLY A 327 3.29 3.75 -5.68
CA GLY A 327 2.41 2.71 -5.15
C GLY A 327 1.50 2.08 -6.22
N ILE A 328 1.01 2.88 -7.17
CA ILE A 328 0.15 2.38 -8.25
C ILE A 328 0.92 1.44 -9.19
N GLN A 329 2.24 1.60 -9.34
CA GLN A 329 3.10 0.67 -10.08
C GLN A 329 3.16 -0.72 -9.43
N GLU A 330 2.88 -0.81 -8.15
CA GLU A 330 2.79 -2.07 -7.40
C GLU A 330 1.36 -2.63 -7.45
N GLU A 331 0.36 -1.76 -7.22
CA GLU A 331 -1.04 -2.11 -7.05
C GLU A 331 -1.76 -2.49 -8.35
N ALA A 332 -1.66 -1.66 -9.40
CA ALA A 332 -2.43 -1.87 -10.63
C ALA A 332 -2.07 -3.18 -11.37
N PRO A 333 -0.80 -3.62 -11.42
CA PRO A 333 -0.45 -4.96 -11.93
C PRO A 333 -1.08 -6.11 -11.15
N GLY A 334 -1.42 -5.92 -9.86
CA GLY A 334 -2.17 -6.87 -9.06
C GLY A 334 -3.58 -7.17 -9.60
N PHE A 335 -4.13 -6.25 -10.37
CA PHE A 335 -5.38 -6.43 -11.13
C PHE A 335 -5.16 -6.82 -12.60
N GLY A 336 -3.93 -7.14 -13.01
CA GLY A 336 -3.61 -7.39 -14.41
C GLY A 336 -3.80 -6.16 -15.30
N LYS A 337 -3.59 -4.94 -14.78
CA LYS A 337 -3.73 -3.71 -15.55
C LYS A 337 -2.36 -3.25 -16.05
N PRO A 338 -2.18 -3.05 -17.38
CA PRO A 338 -1.00 -2.39 -17.90
C PRO A 338 -0.83 -1.00 -17.30
N VAL A 339 0.40 -0.68 -16.87
CA VAL A 339 0.72 0.61 -16.25
C VAL A 339 1.71 1.38 -17.11
N LEU A 340 1.34 2.59 -17.48
CA LEU A 340 2.20 3.55 -18.15
C LEU A 340 2.62 4.62 -17.13
N VAL A 341 3.92 4.77 -16.93
CA VAL A 341 4.47 5.65 -15.89
C VAL A 341 4.98 6.94 -16.51
N MET A 342 4.36 8.05 -16.12
CA MET A 342 4.69 9.41 -16.54
C MET A 342 5.89 9.98 -15.79
N ARG A 343 7.01 9.24 -15.81
CA ARG A 343 8.29 9.61 -15.19
C ARG A 343 9.44 9.15 -16.07
N GLU A 344 10.59 9.84 -15.95
CA GLU A 344 11.82 9.43 -16.66
C GLU A 344 12.50 8.24 -15.99
N THR A 345 12.36 8.14 -14.66
CA THR A 345 12.92 7.07 -13.84
C THR A 345 11.89 6.54 -12.85
N THR A 346 12.13 5.33 -12.32
CA THR A 346 11.31 4.74 -11.25
C THR A 346 12.16 4.03 -10.23
N GLU A 347 11.74 4.05 -8.97
CA GLU A 347 12.29 3.26 -7.87
C GLU A 347 11.79 1.80 -7.89
N ARG A 348 11.09 1.39 -8.95
CA ARG A 348 10.50 0.05 -9.14
C ARG A 348 11.03 -0.63 -10.40
N PRO A 349 12.35 -0.86 -10.49
CA PRO A 349 12.95 -1.46 -11.70
C PRO A 349 12.46 -2.87 -11.97
N GLU A 350 12.01 -3.60 -10.94
CA GLU A 350 11.46 -4.95 -11.07
C GLU A 350 10.18 -4.99 -11.92
N ALA A 351 9.30 -3.99 -11.77
CA ALA A 351 8.08 -3.89 -12.56
C ALA A 351 8.36 -3.65 -14.06
N LEU A 352 9.42 -2.88 -14.35
CA LEU A 352 9.90 -2.68 -15.73
C LEU A 352 10.44 -4.00 -16.32
N LYS A 353 11.26 -4.72 -15.54
CA LYS A 353 11.85 -6.00 -15.98
C LYS A 353 10.77 -7.09 -16.17
N ALA A 354 9.76 -7.10 -15.29
CA ALA A 354 8.63 -8.01 -15.40
C ALA A 354 7.71 -7.69 -16.58
N GLY A 355 7.77 -6.46 -17.12
CA GLY A 355 6.93 -6.01 -18.23
C GLY A 355 5.51 -5.59 -17.82
N THR A 356 5.20 -5.48 -16.52
CA THR A 356 3.91 -4.99 -16.03
C THR A 356 3.77 -3.48 -16.16
N VAL A 357 4.89 -2.78 -16.23
CA VAL A 357 5.01 -1.31 -16.21
C VAL A 357 5.91 -0.86 -17.35
N LYS A 358 5.60 0.30 -17.96
CA LYS A 358 6.43 0.96 -18.96
C LYS A 358 6.58 2.44 -18.67
N LEU A 359 7.82 2.97 -18.75
CA LEU A 359 8.09 4.41 -18.62
C LEU A 359 7.74 5.12 -19.92
N VAL A 360 6.89 6.15 -19.83
CA VAL A 360 6.53 7.02 -20.94
C VAL A 360 7.02 8.46 -20.76
N GLY A 361 7.52 8.80 -19.56
CA GLY A 361 7.92 10.17 -19.26
C GLY A 361 6.78 11.16 -19.37
N THR A 362 7.12 12.42 -19.61
CA THR A 362 6.17 13.49 -19.92
C THR A 362 6.13 13.81 -21.41
N ASP A 363 6.61 12.89 -22.24
CA ASP A 363 6.71 13.03 -23.68
C ASP A 363 5.33 12.81 -24.33
N TYR A 364 4.87 13.82 -25.05
CA TYR A 364 3.55 13.85 -25.71
C TYR A 364 3.36 12.69 -26.70
N ASP A 365 4.32 12.49 -27.61
CA ASP A 365 4.20 11.49 -28.67
C ASP A 365 4.32 10.07 -28.10
N LYS A 366 5.17 9.87 -27.12
CA LYS A 366 5.37 8.58 -26.45
C LYS A 366 4.13 8.17 -25.66
N ILE A 367 3.49 9.11 -24.94
CA ILE A 367 2.24 8.84 -24.22
C ILE A 367 1.16 8.40 -25.21
N ILE A 368 0.95 9.16 -26.30
CA ILE A 368 -0.05 8.80 -27.33
C ILE A 368 0.26 7.43 -27.93
N LYS A 369 1.50 7.20 -28.37
CA LYS A 369 1.92 5.94 -28.97
C LYS A 369 1.66 4.73 -28.08
N GLU A 370 2.04 4.80 -26.80
CA GLU A 370 1.95 3.65 -25.91
C GLU A 370 0.50 3.39 -25.46
N VAL A 371 -0.29 4.44 -25.19
CA VAL A 371 -1.72 4.29 -24.89
C VAL A 371 -2.46 3.72 -26.10
N SER A 372 -2.25 4.27 -27.29
CA SER A 372 -2.85 3.75 -28.53
C SER A 372 -2.49 2.30 -28.78
N LYS A 373 -1.21 1.95 -28.60
CA LYS A 373 -0.77 0.57 -28.76
C LYS A 373 -1.47 -0.39 -27.81
N LEU A 374 -1.70 0.00 -26.55
CA LEU A 374 -2.44 -0.84 -25.58
C LEU A 374 -3.94 -0.91 -25.89
N LEU A 375 -4.52 0.10 -26.56
CA LEU A 375 -5.92 0.10 -26.95
C LEU A 375 -6.19 -0.72 -28.22
N ASP A 376 -5.26 -0.70 -29.18
CA ASP A 376 -5.45 -1.23 -30.53
C ASP A 376 -4.82 -2.63 -30.72
N ASP A 377 -3.76 -2.98 -29.98
CA ASP A 377 -3.03 -4.23 -30.09
C ASP A 377 -3.30 -5.13 -28.87
N GLN A 378 -4.18 -6.13 -29.06
CA GLN A 378 -4.57 -7.05 -28.00
C GLN A 378 -3.42 -7.97 -27.55
N GLU A 379 -2.47 -8.30 -28.41
CA GLU A 379 -1.31 -9.12 -28.04
C GLU A 379 -0.38 -8.32 -27.14
N TYR A 380 -0.13 -7.07 -27.50
CA TYR A 380 0.66 -6.17 -26.67
C TYR A 380 -0.01 -5.89 -25.32
N TYR A 381 -1.33 -5.65 -25.30
CA TYR A 381 -2.09 -5.55 -24.07
C TYR A 381 -1.92 -6.81 -23.20
N ASN A 382 -2.13 -7.97 -23.79
CA ASN A 382 -2.01 -9.25 -23.08
C ASN A 382 -0.58 -9.51 -22.57
N SER A 383 0.44 -9.06 -23.28
CA SER A 383 1.84 -9.20 -22.83
C SER A 383 2.12 -8.45 -21.52
N MET A 384 1.49 -7.31 -21.31
CA MET A 384 1.62 -6.53 -20.08
C MET A 384 0.64 -6.99 -18.99
N SER A 385 -0.63 -7.21 -19.35
CA SER A 385 -1.68 -7.55 -18.39
C SER A 385 -1.53 -8.94 -17.76
N LYS A 386 -0.90 -9.87 -18.45
CA LYS A 386 -0.62 -11.25 -17.99
C LYS A 386 0.79 -11.43 -17.44
N ALA A 387 1.61 -10.40 -17.47
CA ALA A 387 2.93 -10.42 -16.86
C ALA A 387 2.83 -10.66 -15.35
N VAL A 388 3.75 -11.45 -14.81
CA VAL A 388 3.76 -11.76 -13.37
C VAL A 388 4.09 -10.52 -12.59
N ASN A 389 3.24 -10.17 -11.63
CA ASN A 389 3.51 -9.03 -10.75
C ASN A 389 4.70 -9.36 -9.82
N PRO A 390 5.84 -8.65 -9.89
CA PRO A 390 7.01 -8.94 -9.08
C PRO A 390 6.79 -8.64 -7.58
N TYR A 391 5.73 -7.89 -7.24
CA TYR A 391 5.40 -7.53 -5.86
C TYR A 391 4.53 -8.55 -5.15
N GLY A 392 4.21 -9.68 -5.78
CA GLY A 392 3.59 -10.82 -5.12
C GLY A 392 2.20 -11.17 -5.62
N ASP A 393 1.60 -12.11 -4.91
CA ASP A 393 0.37 -12.83 -5.25
C ASP A 393 -0.76 -12.65 -4.21
N GLY A 394 -0.58 -11.74 -3.23
CA GLY A 394 -1.54 -11.51 -2.14
C GLY A 394 -1.45 -12.51 -0.99
N ASN A 395 -0.31 -13.16 -0.82
CA ASN A 395 -0.02 -14.07 0.29
C ASN A 395 1.20 -13.60 1.12
N ALA A 396 1.55 -12.33 1.05
CA ALA A 396 2.69 -11.80 1.78
C ALA A 396 2.49 -11.89 3.29
N CYS A 397 1.32 -11.52 3.79
CA CYS A 397 0.99 -11.59 5.22
C CYS A 397 1.05 -13.01 5.76
N PHE A 398 0.54 -13.98 5.01
CA PHE A 398 0.63 -15.41 5.36
C PHE A 398 2.09 -15.89 5.46
N ARG A 399 2.95 -15.51 4.51
CA ARG A 399 4.38 -15.85 4.55
C ARG A 399 5.09 -15.22 5.75
N ILE A 400 4.75 -13.96 6.09
CA ILE A 400 5.29 -13.25 7.25
C ILE A 400 4.94 -14.00 8.54
N ILE A 401 3.66 -14.35 8.75
CA ILE A 401 3.21 -15.02 9.97
C ILE A 401 3.85 -16.39 10.11
N ASN A 402 3.94 -17.16 9.04
CA ASN A 402 4.55 -18.50 9.07
C ASN A 402 6.00 -18.50 9.56
N THR A 403 6.72 -17.38 9.44
CA THR A 403 8.07 -17.25 10.01
C THR A 403 8.06 -17.34 11.54
N PHE A 404 6.91 -17.12 12.18
CA PHE A 404 6.77 -17.08 13.64
C PHE A 404 5.92 -18.23 14.20
N MET A 405 5.34 -19.09 13.36
CA MET A 405 4.49 -20.21 13.79
C MET A 405 5.27 -21.51 14.02
N SER A 406 6.57 -21.51 13.82
CA SER A 406 7.46 -22.67 14.01
C SER A 406 8.08 -22.74 15.38
#